data_a70566ecf8d88bc9d0723402065e1c2d
#
_entry.id   a70566ecf8d88bc9d0723402065e1c2d
#
_cell.length_a   1.000
_cell.length_b   1.000
_cell.length_c   1.000
_cell.angle_alpha   90.00
_cell.angle_beta   90.00
_cell.angle_gamma   90.00
#
_symmetry.space_group_name_H-M   'P 1'
#
loop_
_entity.id
_entity.type
_entity.pdbx_description
1 polymer ?
#
loop_
_entity_poly.entity_id
_entity_poly.type
_entity_poly.pdbx_seq_one_letter_code
_entity_poly.pdbx_strand_id
1 'polypeptide(L)' 'MRVKLKQTVFIPGTGYRLDKGKVFSASKMGDNREFKKHGFVTLYYDHGKTTVLVKNEYIPTNKRGE' A
#
# COMPACT_ATOMS: atom_id res chain seq x y z
N MET A 1 -6.34 -2.06 6.87
CA MET A 1 -5.11 -1.50 7.46
C MET A 1 -4.70 -0.24 6.73
N ARG A 2 -3.78 0.50 7.30
CA ARG A 2 -3.21 1.69 6.66
C ARG A 2 -1.73 1.48 6.43
N VAL A 3 -1.23 2.05 5.34
CA VAL A 3 0.18 1.94 5.00
C VAL A 3 0.71 3.31 4.63
N LYS A 4 1.97 3.53 4.97
CA LYS A 4 2.68 4.75 4.62
C LYS A 4 3.74 4.38 3.58
N LEU A 5 3.81 5.12 2.49
CA LEU A 5 4.73 4.80 1.43
C LEU A 5 6.16 5.13 1.81
N LYS A 6 7.06 4.18 1.60
CA LYS A 6 8.49 4.37 1.84
C LYS A 6 9.17 5.01 0.63
N GLN A 7 8.52 4.98 -0.51
CA GLN A 7 9.06 5.53 -1.74
C GLN A 7 7.91 5.96 -2.64
N THR A 8 8.21 6.81 -3.60
CA THR A 8 7.22 7.24 -4.57
C THR A 8 6.92 6.09 -5.51
N VAL A 9 5.64 5.84 -5.74
CA VAL A 9 5.17 4.73 -6.58
C VAL A 9 4.44 5.31 -7.78
N PHE A 10 4.80 4.84 -8.96
CA PHE A 10 4.13 5.24 -10.20
C PHE A 10 3.19 4.13 -10.64
N ILE A 11 1.96 4.52 -11.01
CA ILE A 11 0.96 3.56 -11.47
C ILE A 11 1.03 3.49 -12.98
N PRO A 12 1.45 2.34 -13.55
CA PRO A 12 1.63 2.24 -15.00
C PRO A 12 0.35 2.51 -15.77
N GLY A 13 0.48 3.24 -16.87
CA GLY A 13 -0.63 3.47 -17.79
C GLY A 13 -1.67 4.47 -17.33
N THR A 14 -1.52 5.07 -16.16
CA THR A 14 -2.52 6.00 -15.63
C THR A 14 -2.00 7.41 -15.43
N GLY A 15 -0.70 7.57 -15.30
CA GLY A 15 -0.12 8.86 -14.95
C GLY A 15 -0.22 9.21 -13.48
N TYR A 16 -0.79 8.35 -12.66
CA TYR A 16 -0.85 8.59 -11.22
C TYR A 16 0.52 8.41 -10.58
N ARG A 17 0.80 9.26 -9.62
CA ARG A 17 1.99 9.16 -8.81
C ARG A 17 1.59 9.21 -7.34
N LEU A 18 1.99 8.20 -6.59
CA LEU A 18 1.71 8.13 -5.15
C LEU A 18 2.99 8.53 -4.43
N ASP A 19 2.97 9.67 -3.76
CA ASP A 19 4.18 10.26 -3.20
C ASP A 19 4.65 9.57 -1.93
N LYS A 20 5.96 9.50 -1.78
CA LYS A 20 6.59 9.00 -0.56
C LYS A 20 6.05 9.76 0.64
N GLY A 21 5.80 9.02 1.72
CA GLY A 21 5.33 9.60 2.97
C GLY A 21 3.82 9.71 3.10
N LYS A 22 3.09 9.50 2.03
CA LYS A 22 1.63 9.55 2.10
C LYS A 22 1.08 8.26 2.68
N VAL A 23 -0.09 8.36 3.32
CA VAL A 23 -0.77 7.24 3.97
C VAL A 23 -2.01 6.89 3.17
N PHE A 24 -2.22 5.59 2.96
CA PHE A 24 -3.37 5.08 2.21
C PHE A 24 -4.00 3.91 2.94
N SER A 25 -5.27 3.67 2.64
CA SER A 25 -5.93 2.45 3.10
C SER A 25 -5.43 1.28 2.26
N ALA A 26 -5.30 0.13 2.90
CA ALA A 26 -4.83 -1.07 2.21
C ALA A 26 -5.42 -2.31 2.85
N SER A 27 -5.39 -3.41 2.09
CA SER A 27 -5.83 -4.71 2.56
C SER A 27 -4.72 -5.71 2.36
N LYS A 28 -4.55 -6.60 3.35
CA LYS A 28 -3.58 -7.68 3.24
C LYS A 28 -3.99 -8.63 2.13
N MET A 29 -3.01 -9.12 1.39
CA MET A 29 -3.25 -10.13 0.36
C MET A 29 -2.88 -11.50 0.91
N GLY A 30 -3.75 -12.48 0.67
CA GLY A 30 -3.54 -13.82 1.15
C GLY A 30 -3.87 -13.97 2.63
N ASP A 31 -3.56 -15.15 3.19
CA ASP A 31 -3.80 -15.37 4.61
C ASP A 31 -2.65 -14.78 5.43
N ASN A 32 -2.75 -14.92 6.75
CA ASN A 32 -1.74 -14.33 7.65
C ASN A 32 -0.34 -14.87 7.39
N ARG A 33 -0.23 -16.14 7.05
CA ARG A 33 1.06 -16.75 6.78
C ARG A 33 1.68 -16.16 5.53
N GLU A 34 0.90 -16.07 4.47
CA GLU A 34 1.39 -15.51 3.21
C GLU A 34 1.74 -14.05 3.36
N PHE A 35 0.93 -13.31 4.11
CA PHE A 35 1.22 -11.90 4.35
C PHE A 35 2.53 -11.72 5.09
N LYS A 36 2.79 -12.53 6.12
CA LYS A 36 4.04 -12.43 6.86
C LYS A 36 5.24 -12.75 5.98
N LYS A 37 5.07 -13.68 5.06
CA LYS A 37 6.15 -14.10 4.19
C LYS A 37 6.44 -13.10 3.09
N HIS A 38 5.40 -12.59 2.43
CA HIS A 38 5.54 -11.77 1.24
C HIS A 38 5.23 -10.30 1.44
N GLY A 39 4.34 -9.99 2.35
CA GLY A 39 3.99 -8.61 2.66
C GLY A 39 3.26 -7.87 1.55
N PHE A 40 2.56 -8.60 0.67
CA PHE A 40 1.79 -7.95 -0.38
C PHE A 40 0.53 -7.34 0.18
N VAL A 41 0.21 -6.13 -0.26
CA VAL A 41 -1.04 -5.46 0.11
C VAL A 41 -1.68 -4.87 -1.12
N THR A 42 -3.02 -4.77 -1.09
CA THR A 42 -3.78 -4.06 -2.11
C THR A 42 -4.01 -2.66 -1.56
N LEU A 43 -3.48 -1.66 -2.23
CA LEU A 43 -3.59 -0.28 -1.79
C LEU A 43 -4.70 0.42 -2.57
N TYR A 44 -5.53 1.17 -1.85
CA TYR A 44 -6.62 1.93 -2.45
C TYR A 44 -6.17 3.39 -2.58
N TYR A 45 -6.04 3.88 -3.81
CA TYR A 45 -5.48 5.21 -4.01
C TYR A 45 -6.47 6.22 -4.64
N ASP A 46 -7.57 5.73 -5.20
CA ASP A 46 -8.59 6.59 -5.78
C ASP A 46 -9.89 5.81 -5.78
N HIS A 47 -10.99 6.44 -6.13
CA HIS A 47 -12.32 5.84 -6.08
C HIS A 47 -12.33 4.46 -6.75
N GLY A 48 -12.28 3.41 -5.94
CA GLY A 48 -12.30 2.05 -6.43
C GLY A 48 -11.05 1.59 -7.14
N LYS A 49 -10.04 2.44 -7.28
CA LYS A 49 -8.81 2.07 -7.97
C LYS A 49 -7.79 1.54 -6.97
N THR A 50 -7.11 0.48 -7.36
CA THR A 50 -6.17 -0.19 -6.47
C THR A 50 -4.89 -0.53 -7.20
N THR A 51 -3.83 -0.74 -6.40
CA THR A 51 -2.58 -1.27 -6.92
C THR A 51 -1.97 -2.15 -5.84
N VAL A 52 -1.05 -3.01 -6.24
CA VAL A 52 -0.41 -3.93 -5.31
C VAL A 52 0.95 -3.37 -4.92
N LEU A 53 1.25 -3.39 -3.62
CA LEU A 53 2.55 -3.01 -3.11
C LEU A 53 3.25 -4.22 -2.53
N VAL A 54 4.57 -4.25 -2.67
CA VAL A 54 5.39 -5.27 -2.04
C VAL A 54 5.93 -4.75 -0.71
N LYS A 55 6.45 -5.67 0.10
CA LYS A 55 6.84 -5.37 1.48
C LYS A 55 7.78 -4.18 1.61
N ASN A 56 8.68 -3.99 0.65
CA ASN A 56 9.70 -2.94 0.75
C ASN A 56 9.20 -1.56 0.36
N GLU A 57 7.97 -1.45 -0.11
CA GLU A 57 7.45 -0.18 -0.59
C GLU A 57 6.65 0.59 0.43
N TYR A 58 6.33 -0.02 1.57
CA TYR A 58 5.46 0.60 2.54
C TYR A 58 5.85 0.25 3.97
N ILE A 59 5.30 1.05 4.91
CA ILE A 59 5.40 0.79 6.34
C ILE A 59 3.98 0.67 6.86
N PRO A 60 3.59 -0.43 7.51
CA PRO A 60 2.27 -0.51 8.11
C PRO A 60 2.11 0.55 9.18
N THR A 61 0.98 1.26 9.17
CA THR A 61 0.69 2.22 10.22
C THR A 61 -0.65 1.81 10.82
N ASN A 62 -0.65 1.37 12.05
CA ASN A 62 -1.87 0.93 12.69
C ASN A 62 -2.42 1.93 13.67
N LYS A 63 -1.76 3.05 13.80
CA LYS A 63 -2.19 4.06 14.77
C LYS A 63 -3.28 4.91 14.18
N ARG A 64 -4.28 5.21 15.00
CA ARG A 64 -5.30 6.12 14.60
C ARG A 64 -4.71 7.52 14.44
N GLY A 65 -5.19 8.23 13.44
CA GLY A 65 -4.73 9.58 13.20
C GLY A 65 -3.44 9.70 12.42
N GLU A 66 -2.98 8.61 11.91
CA GLU A 66 -1.77 8.63 11.09
C GLU A 66 -2.08 8.41 9.64
#